data_1686e56b906e8c62c833e7eba3d79cc7
#
_entry.id   1686e56b906e8c62c833e7eba3d79cc7
#
_cell.length_a   1.000
_cell.length_b   1.000
_cell.length_c   1.000
_cell.angle_alpha   90.00
_cell.angle_beta   90.00
_cell.angle_gamma   90.00
#
_symmetry.space_group_name_H-M   'P 1'
#
loop_
_entity.id
_entity.type
_entity.pdbx_description
1 polymer ?
#
loop_
_entity_poly.entity_id
_entity_poly.type
_entity_poly.pdbx_seq_one_letter_code
_entity_poly.pdbx_strand_id
1 'polypeptide(L)'
;MEESDWSSDVCSSDLKAQIHAGGRGKGGGVKLAKDPAEAEALARQILGMQLVTHQTGPEGQLVRKVLIEEALQIARELYLAVTLDRAESKPVIIASAAGGMEIEEVAQKDPDAITRIHVDPHLGLLPFQGRTIARRLGLKGETAAKAAKLVAALVRAYLETDASLAEINPLMITAEGDVLALDAKMNFDDNALFRHRDIVEMRDLDEENPLEVEASKYNLNYIKLDGEIGCMVNGAGLAMATMDIIKLSGSEPANFLDVGGGATQETVEN
;
A
#
# COMPACT_ATOMS: atom_id res chain seq x y z
N MET A 1 -16.05 -13.88 -17.28
CA MET A 1 -16.66 -12.54 -17.11
C MET A 1 -18.04 -12.82 -16.57
N GLU A 2 -18.17 -12.80 -15.24
CA GLU A 2 -19.47 -12.94 -14.60
C GLU A 2 -20.26 -11.67 -14.86
N GLU A 3 -21.44 -11.81 -15.47
CA GLU A 3 -22.43 -10.74 -15.58
C GLU A 3 -22.92 -10.42 -14.16
N SER A 4 -22.34 -9.38 -13.54
CA SER A 4 -22.93 -8.81 -12.35
C SER A 4 -24.16 -8.01 -12.75
N ASP A 5 -25.28 -8.33 -12.12
CA ASP A 5 -26.58 -7.69 -12.28
C ASP A 5 -26.45 -6.21 -11.84
N TRP A 6 -26.32 -5.30 -12.81
CA TRP A 6 -26.23 -3.87 -12.58
C TRP A 6 -27.61 -3.35 -12.17
N SER A 7 -27.80 -3.01 -10.91
CA SER A 7 -29.00 -2.30 -10.50
C SER A 7 -29.03 -0.90 -11.15
N SER A 8 -30.17 -0.52 -11.68
CA SER A 8 -30.42 0.70 -12.48
C SER A 8 -30.27 2.02 -11.71
N ASP A 9 -29.83 1.99 -10.45
CA ASP A 9 -29.78 3.16 -9.56
C ASP A 9 -28.38 3.75 -9.32
N VAL A 10 -27.31 3.17 -9.95
CA VAL A 10 -25.95 3.71 -9.82
C VAL A 10 -25.75 4.84 -10.81
N CYS A 11 -25.90 6.07 -10.35
CA CYS A 11 -25.79 7.28 -11.20
C CYS A 11 -24.36 7.58 -11.65
N SER A 12 -23.33 7.02 -11.00
CA SER A 12 -21.91 7.23 -11.36
C SER A 12 -21.01 6.13 -10.78
N SER A 13 -19.93 5.84 -11.47
CA SER A 13 -18.95 4.84 -11.07
C SER A 13 -17.53 5.41 -11.12
N ASP A 14 -16.70 5.05 -10.15
CA ASP A 14 -15.27 5.33 -10.11
C ASP A 14 -14.49 4.11 -10.61
N LEU A 15 -13.68 4.29 -11.65
CA LEU A 15 -12.88 3.24 -12.26
C LEU A 15 -11.41 3.45 -11.90
N LYS A 16 -10.77 2.44 -11.32
CA LYS A 16 -9.38 2.51 -10.84
C LYS A 16 -8.53 1.41 -11.45
N ALA A 17 -7.48 1.78 -12.16
CA ALA A 17 -6.44 0.84 -12.59
C ALA A 17 -5.86 0.11 -11.39
N GLN A 18 -5.73 -1.21 -11.45
CA GLN A 18 -5.13 -2.03 -10.41
C GLN A 18 -3.70 -2.35 -10.82
N ILE A 19 -2.75 -1.61 -10.25
CA ILE A 19 -1.30 -1.83 -10.35
C ILE A 19 -0.66 -1.58 -8.99
N HIS A 20 0.50 -2.18 -8.72
CA HIS A 20 1.25 -2.02 -7.48
C HIS A 20 2.02 -0.68 -7.42
N ALA A 21 1.36 0.42 -7.79
CA ALA A 21 1.94 1.75 -7.75
C ALA A 21 0.93 2.80 -7.31
N GLY A 22 1.41 3.80 -6.56
CA GLY A 22 0.66 5.00 -6.22
C GLY A 22 0.62 6.02 -7.35
N GLY A 23 -0.15 7.11 -7.16
CA GLY A 23 -0.24 8.19 -8.16
C GLY A 23 -1.08 7.86 -9.40
N ARG A 24 -1.86 6.78 -9.36
CA ARG A 24 -2.71 6.29 -10.48
C ARG A 24 -3.63 7.36 -11.06
N GLY A 25 -4.22 8.21 -10.21
CA GLY A 25 -5.08 9.31 -10.63
C GLY A 25 -4.35 10.33 -11.50
N LYS A 26 -3.13 10.74 -11.10
CA LYS A 26 -2.28 11.68 -11.86
C LYS A 26 -1.82 11.08 -13.19
N GLY A 27 -1.59 9.75 -13.23
CA GLY A 27 -1.25 9.01 -14.44
C GLY A 27 -2.42 8.73 -15.40
N GLY A 28 -3.65 9.11 -15.03
CA GLY A 28 -4.86 8.87 -15.85
C GLY A 28 -5.48 7.48 -15.66
N GLY A 29 -5.02 6.72 -14.67
CA GLY A 29 -5.54 5.39 -14.31
C GLY A 29 -6.80 5.42 -13.44
N VAL A 30 -7.33 6.60 -13.10
CA VAL A 30 -8.60 6.77 -12.39
C VAL A 30 -9.53 7.62 -13.23
N LYS A 31 -10.76 7.15 -13.46
CA LYS A 31 -11.78 7.79 -14.27
C LYS A 31 -13.14 7.70 -13.59
N LEU A 32 -13.95 8.75 -13.78
CA LEU A 32 -15.33 8.78 -13.32
C LEU A 32 -16.26 8.56 -14.51
N ALA A 33 -17.18 7.61 -14.40
CA ALA A 33 -18.24 7.32 -15.37
C ALA A 33 -19.59 7.78 -14.82
N LYS A 34 -20.43 8.29 -15.68
CA LYS A 34 -21.78 8.79 -15.33
C LYS A 34 -22.85 7.72 -15.45
N ASP A 35 -22.57 6.70 -16.26
CA ASP A 35 -23.48 5.59 -16.52
C ASP A 35 -22.71 4.31 -16.86
N PRO A 36 -23.37 3.14 -16.89
CA PRO A 36 -22.71 1.85 -17.20
C PRO A 36 -22.05 1.79 -18.58
N ALA A 37 -22.60 2.46 -19.58
CA ALA A 37 -22.04 2.45 -20.94
C ALA A 37 -20.72 3.24 -21.00
N GLU A 38 -20.66 4.40 -20.33
CA GLU A 38 -19.43 5.16 -20.16
C GLU A 38 -18.41 4.38 -19.32
N ALA A 39 -18.85 3.67 -18.26
CA ALA A 39 -17.99 2.84 -17.45
C ALA A 39 -17.34 1.71 -18.28
N GLU A 40 -18.09 1.03 -19.12
CA GLU A 40 -17.56 0.01 -20.03
C GLU A 40 -16.54 0.61 -21.02
N ALA A 41 -16.84 1.76 -21.60
CA ALA A 41 -15.94 2.43 -22.55
C ALA A 41 -14.63 2.85 -21.88
N LEU A 42 -14.69 3.40 -20.67
CA LEU A 42 -13.52 3.81 -19.88
C LEU A 42 -12.71 2.61 -19.38
N ALA A 43 -13.39 1.53 -18.95
CA ALA A 43 -12.71 0.29 -18.58
C ALA A 43 -11.89 -0.28 -19.73
N ARG A 44 -12.44 -0.29 -20.95
CA ARG A 44 -11.72 -0.72 -22.18
C ARG A 44 -10.52 0.17 -22.51
N GLN A 45 -10.56 1.47 -22.17
CA GLN A 45 -9.43 2.38 -22.36
C GLN A 45 -8.33 2.16 -21.33
N ILE A 46 -8.70 1.85 -20.08
CA ILE A 46 -7.75 1.65 -18.98
C ILE A 46 -7.11 0.27 -19.07
N LEU A 47 -7.87 -0.77 -19.41
CA LEU A 47 -7.34 -2.12 -19.59
C LEU A 47 -6.35 -2.16 -20.74
N GLY A 48 -5.16 -2.69 -20.49
CA GLY A 48 -4.06 -2.79 -21.47
C GLY A 48 -3.26 -1.50 -21.67
N MET A 49 -3.59 -0.39 -20.99
CA MET A 49 -2.75 0.80 -21.05
C MET A 49 -1.45 0.62 -20.28
N GLN A 50 -0.39 1.27 -20.72
CA GLN A 50 0.86 1.41 -19.97
C GLN A 50 0.72 2.64 -19.06
N LEU A 51 0.52 2.41 -17.76
CA LEU A 51 0.28 3.48 -16.80
C LEU A 51 1.60 3.96 -16.20
N VAL A 52 1.94 5.20 -16.52
CA VAL A 52 3.15 5.85 -15.99
C VAL A 52 2.79 6.69 -14.77
N THR A 53 3.46 6.40 -13.66
CA THR A 53 3.37 7.17 -12.41
C THR A 53 4.78 7.49 -11.90
N HIS A 54 4.88 8.28 -10.84
CA HIS A 54 6.19 8.55 -10.20
C HIS A 54 6.85 7.30 -9.59
N GLN A 55 6.09 6.20 -9.38
CA GLN A 55 6.58 4.95 -8.80
C GLN A 55 6.85 3.86 -9.84
N THR A 56 6.28 3.94 -11.03
CA THR A 56 6.47 2.91 -12.08
C THR A 56 7.66 3.19 -12.99
N GLY A 57 8.32 4.34 -12.84
CA GLY A 57 9.33 4.79 -13.79
C GLY A 57 8.76 5.15 -15.16
N PRO A 58 9.64 5.53 -16.14
CA PRO A 58 9.22 6.01 -17.45
C PRO A 58 8.61 4.92 -18.34
N GLU A 59 8.90 3.65 -18.07
CA GLU A 59 8.35 2.51 -18.82
C GLU A 59 6.90 2.23 -18.44
N GLY A 60 6.48 2.65 -17.26
CA GLY A 60 5.13 2.42 -16.74
C GLY A 60 4.85 0.97 -16.39
N GLN A 61 3.62 0.70 -15.94
CA GLN A 61 3.12 -0.64 -15.61
C GLN A 61 1.89 -0.96 -16.45
N LEU A 62 1.82 -2.19 -16.98
CA LEU A 62 0.67 -2.65 -17.78
C LEU A 62 -0.54 -2.87 -16.88
N VAL A 63 -1.64 -2.18 -17.18
CA VAL A 63 -2.90 -2.36 -16.44
C VAL A 63 -3.63 -3.60 -16.91
N ARG A 64 -3.70 -4.63 -16.07
CA ARG A 64 -4.40 -5.89 -16.36
C ARG A 64 -5.80 -5.97 -15.74
N LYS A 65 -6.05 -5.20 -14.70
CA LYS A 65 -7.31 -5.22 -13.92
C LYS A 65 -7.80 -3.80 -13.68
N VAL A 66 -9.11 -3.63 -13.65
CA VAL A 66 -9.78 -2.37 -13.29
C VAL A 66 -10.79 -2.67 -12.18
N LEU A 67 -10.70 -1.94 -11.09
CA LEU A 67 -11.72 -1.92 -10.05
C LEU A 67 -12.79 -0.89 -10.44
N ILE A 68 -14.06 -1.27 -10.34
CA ILE A 68 -15.20 -0.38 -10.57
C ILE A 68 -15.97 -0.30 -9.25
N GLU A 69 -16.14 0.90 -8.75
CA GLU A 69 -16.80 1.18 -7.48
C GLU A 69 -17.91 2.22 -7.70
N GLU A 70 -18.85 2.28 -6.77
CA GLU A 70 -19.81 3.38 -6.70
C GLU A 70 -19.08 4.69 -6.45
N ALA A 71 -19.34 5.71 -7.26
CA ALA A 71 -18.78 7.03 -7.03
C ALA A 71 -19.57 7.76 -5.92
N LEU A 72 -18.85 8.14 -4.89
CA LEU A 72 -19.40 8.76 -3.69
C LEU A 72 -19.13 10.26 -3.66
N GLN A 73 -20.04 11.03 -3.03
CA GLN A 73 -19.81 12.44 -2.81
C GLN A 73 -18.90 12.65 -1.59
N ILE A 74 -17.66 13.03 -1.88
CA ILE A 74 -16.62 13.24 -0.87
C ILE A 74 -16.79 14.65 -0.27
N ALA A 75 -17.11 14.72 1.04
CA ALA A 75 -17.14 15.97 1.78
C ALA A 75 -15.78 16.33 2.37
N ARG A 76 -14.99 15.33 2.83
CA ARG A 76 -13.65 15.52 3.39
C ARG A 76 -12.77 14.32 3.11
N GLU A 77 -11.49 14.59 2.87
CA GLU A 77 -10.43 13.61 2.76
C GLU A 77 -9.51 13.70 3.98
N LEU A 78 -9.24 12.56 4.59
CA LEU A 78 -8.40 12.43 5.79
C LEU A 78 -7.32 11.39 5.50
N TYR A 79 -6.28 11.37 6.34
CA TYR A 79 -5.24 10.36 6.33
C TYR A 79 -5.32 9.48 7.58
N LEU A 80 -5.14 8.18 7.41
CA LEU A 80 -5.07 7.21 8.50
C LEU A 80 -4.11 6.08 8.14
N ALA A 81 -3.13 5.83 9.00
CA ALA A 81 -2.24 4.68 8.84
C ALA A 81 -1.90 4.04 10.19
N VAL A 82 -1.49 2.78 10.13
CA VAL A 82 -0.88 2.04 11.24
C VAL A 82 0.44 1.48 10.74
N THR A 83 1.51 1.73 11.47
CA THR A 83 2.86 1.21 11.17
C THR A 83 3.62 0.93 12.46
N LEU A 84 4.82 0.36 12.34
CA LEU A 84 5.68 0.10 13.49
C LEU A 84 6.56 1.31 13.82
N ASP A 85 6.42 1.85 15.02
CA ASP A 85 7.43 2.75 15.59
C ASP A 85 8.57 1.93 16.19
N ARG A 86 9.70 1.90 15.50
CA ARG A 86 10.87 1.10 15.90
C ARG A 86 11.54 1.64 17.16
N ALA A 87 11.46 2.96 17.40
CA ALA A 87 12.06 3.57 18.60
C ALA A 87 11.30 3.15 19.85
N GLU A 88 9.96 3.14 19.78
CA GLU A 88 9.09 2.73 20.90
C GLU A 88 8.79 1.21 20.88
N SER A 89 9.19 0.49 19.83
CA SER A 89 8.88 -0.95 19.63
C SER A 89 7.38 -1.25 19.73
N LYS A 90 6.54 -0.37 19.18
CA LYS A 90 5.09 -0.45 19.26
C LYS A 90 4.43 -0.04 17.94
N PRO A 91 3.28 -0.61 17.61
CA PRO A 91 2.44 -0.04 16.55
C PRO A 91 2.05 1.39 16.89
N VAL A 92 2.08 2.26 15.89
CA VAL A 92 1.66 3.65 16.00
C VAL A 92 0.61 3.96 14.94
N ILE A 93 -0.49 4.58 15.37
CA ILE A 93 -1.48 5.15 14.47
C ILE A 93 -1.04 6.55 14.11
N ILE A 94 -1.02 6.84 12.82
CA ILE A 94 -0.76 8.15 12.25
C ILE A 94 -2.05 8.63 11.60
N ALA A 95 -2.54 9.79 11.99
CA ALA A 95 -3.78 10.35 11.46
C ALA A 95 -3.63 11.85 11.20
N SER A 96 -4.21 12.34 10.09
CA SER A 96 -4.23 13.75 9.74
C SER A 96 -5.57 14.16 9.14
N ALA A 97 -5.96 15.41 9.39
CA ALA A 97 -7.11 16.02 8.72
C ALA A 97 -6.83 16.41 7.26
N ALA A 98 -5.58 16.28 6.80
CA ALA A 98 -5.15 16.45 5.41
C ALA A 98 -4.95 15.05 4.80
N GLY A 99 -5.85 14.64 3.92
CA GLY A 99 -5.79 13.40 3.14
C GLY A 99 -5.66 13.67 1.65
N GLY A 100 -5.51 12.59 0.86
CA GLY A 100 -5.34 12.69 -0.60
C GLY A 100 -4.01 13.28 -1.05
N MET A 101 -3.03 13.40 -0.16
CA MET A 101 -1.69 13.93 -0.43
C MET A 101 -0.62 13.14 0.34
N GLU A 102 0.65 13.37 -0.02
CA GLU A 102 1.78 12.71 0.65
C GLU A 102 1.88 13.19 2.11
N ILE A 103 1.82 12.25 3.05
CA ILE A 103 1.82 12.57 4.49
C ILE A 103 3.14 13.19 4.95
N GLU A 104 4.24 12.86 4.27
CA GLU A 104 5.57 13.41 4.50
C GLU A 104 5.62 14.91 4.22
N GLU A 105 4.91 15.38 3.18
CA GLU A 105 4.81 16.81 2.91
C GLU A 105 4.00 17.53 4.00
N VAL A 106 2.94 16.89 4.50
CA VAL A 106 2.15 17.44 5.61
C VAL A 106 3.03 17.55 6.86
N ALA A 107 3.78 16.49 7.18
CA ALA A 107 4.66 16.45 8.33
C ALA A 107 5.78 17.48 8.28
N GLN A 108 6.31 17.80 7.09
CA GLN A 108 7.33 18.84 6.91
C GLN A 108 6.77 20.25 7.05
N LYS A 109 5.57 20.50 6.53
CA LYS A 109 4.93 21.84 6.55
C LYS A 109 4.30 22.16 7.90
N ASP A 110 3.65 21.20 8.52
CA ASP A 110 2.92 21.33 9.79
C ASP A 110 2.98 20.03 10.60
N PRO A 111 4.04 19.81 11.41
CA PRO A 111 4.17 18.62 12.25
C PRO A 111 3.01 18.42 13.22
N ASP A 112 2.36 19.50 13.66
CA ASP A 112 1.25 19.47 14.62
C ASP A 112 -0.06 18.98 13.96
N ALA A 113 -0.17 19.01 12.63
CA ALA A 113 -1.26 18.41 11.88
C ALA A 113 -1.28 16.88 11.95
N ILE A 114 -0.18 16.27 12.42
CA ILE A 114 -0.04 14.81 12.52
C ILE A 114 -0.36 14.35 13.93
N THR A 115 -1.39 13.56 14.07
CA THR A 115 -1.71 12.84 15.31
C THR A 115 -1.00 11.51 15.34
N ARG A 116 -0.22 11.23 16.39
CA ARG A 116 0.40 9.92 16.65
C ARG A 116 -0.14 9.34 17.94
N ILE A 117 -0.58 8.07 17.91
CA ILE A 117 -1.04 7.34 19.09
C ILE A 117 -0.49 5.92 19.03
N HIS A 118 0.36 5.57 20.02
CA HIS A 118 0.88 4.22 20.15
C HIS A 118 -0.19 3.26 20.67
N VAL A 119 -0.16 2.05 20.16
CA VAL A 119 -1.07 0.95 20.52
C VAL A 119 -0.27 -0.12 21.26
N ASP A 120 -0.82 -0.62 22.34
CA ASP A 120 -0.26 -1.81 22.99
C ASP A 120 -0.60 -3.03 22.12
N PRO A 121 0.39 -3.82 21.66
CA PRO A 121 0.13 -4.93 20.76
C PRO A 121 -0.69 -6.06 21.39
N HIS A 122 -0.72 -6.18 22.72
CA HIS A 122 -1.49 -7.19 23.44
C HIS A 122 -2.91 -6.75 23.73
N LEU A 123 -3.10 -5.45 23.99
CA LEU A 123 -4.43 -4.89 24.34
C LEU A 123 -5.18 -4.39 23.10
N GLY A 124 -4.46 -4.13 22.00
CA GLY A 124 -5.02 -3.50 20.83
C GLY A 124 -5.40 -2.04 21.07
N LEU A 125 -6.27 -1.50 20.22
CA LEU A 125 -6.77 -0.14 20.36
C LEU A 125 -7.82 -0.03 21.47
N LEU A 126 -7.56 0.80 22.46
CA LEU A 126 -8.53 1.08 23.50
C LEU A 126 -9.60 2.07 23.01
N PRO A 127 -10.87 1.93 23.43
CA PRO A 127 -11.98 2.74 22.91
C PRO A 127 -11.77 4.25 23.03
N PHE A 128 -11.10 4.72 24.08
CA PHE A 128 -10.81 6.15 24.23
C PHE A 128 -9.79 6.66 23.21
N GLN A 129 -8.85 5.83 22.77
CA GLN A 129 -7.84 6.20 21.77
C GLN A 129 -8.53 6.46 20.42
N GLY A 130 -9.43 5.57 19.97
CA GLY A 130 -10.22 5.78 18.76
C GLY A 130 -11.04 7.08 18.79
N ARG A 131 -11.71 7.36 19.94
CA ARG A 131 -12.42 8.63 20.13
C ARG A 131 -11.48 9.83 20.11
N THR A 132 -10.28 9.70 20.65
CA THR A 132 -9.28 10.80 20.63
C THR A 132 -8.82 11.09 19.21
N ILE A 133 -8.56 10.07 18.40
CA ILE A 133 -8.21 10.23 16.98
C ILE A 133 -9.34 10.93 16.24
N ALA A 134 -10.57 10.42 16.34
CA ALA A 134 -11.73 11.03 15.67
C ALA A 134 -11.91 12.51 16.03
N ARG A 135 -11.72 12.86 17.31
CA ARG A 135 -11.80 14.24 17.77
C ARG A 135 -10.67 15.11 17.20
N ARG A 136 -9.44 14.61 17.13
CA ARG A 136 -8.30 15.32 16.56
C ARG A 136 -8.43 15.53 15.05
N LEU A 137 -9.10 14.61 14.35
CA LEU A 137 -9.50 14.76 12.96
C LEU A 137 -10.65 15.77 12.77
N GLY A 138 -11.16 16.38 13.87
CA GLY A 138 -12.24 17.35 13.85
C GLY A 138 -13.62 16.74 13.61
N LEU A 139 -13.78 15.42 13.81
CA LEU A 139 -15.04 14.71 13.64
C LEU A 139 -15.91 14.82 14.91
N LYS A 140 -17.23 14.83 14.75
CA LYS A 140 -18.21 14.99 15.83
C LYS A 140 -19.38 14.00 15.65
N GLY A 141 -20.13 13.78 16.73
CA GLY A 141 -21.38 13.03 16.70
C GLY A 141 -21.19 11.59 16.17
N GLU A 142 -22.11 11.19 15.30
CA GLU A 142 -22.14 9.84 14.72
C GLU A 142 -20.95 9.56 13.81
N THR A 143 -20.52 10.54 13.01
CA THR A 143 -19.33 10.43 12.16
C THR A 143 -18.08 10.13 12.98
N ALA A 144 -17.91 10.74 14.15
CA ALA A 144 -16.79 10.44 15.04
C ALA A 144 -16.88 8.99 15.58
N ALA A 145 -18.08 8.49 15.85
CA ALA A 145 -18.26 7.10 16.28
C ALA A 145 -17.97 6.10 15.16
N LYS A 146 -18.38 6.39 13.92
CA LYS A 146 -18.06 5.60 12.73
C LYS A 146 -16.53 5.57 12.50
N ALA A 147 -15.87 6.74 12.56
CA ALA A 147 -14.41 6.84 12.42
C ALA A 147 -13.68 6.04 13.51
N ALA A 148 -14.10 6.13 14.77
CA ALA A 148 -13.48 5.36 15.84
C ALA A 148 -13.62 3.85 15.64
N LYS A 149 -14.74 3.37 15.09
CA LYS A 149 -14.93 1.95 14.71
C LYS A 149 -14.00 1.54 13.57
N LEU A 150 -13.86 2.38 12.55
CA LEU A 150 -12.97 2.10 11.43
C LEU A 150 -11.50 2.06 11.87
N VAL A 151 -11.06 3.01 12.71
CA VAL A 151 -9.71 2.99 13.29
C VAL A 151 -9.46 1.69 14.07
N ALA A 152 -10.44 1.24 14.87
CA ALA A 152 -10.32 -0.02 15.61
C ALA A 152 -10.24 -1.23 14.67
N ALA A 153 -11.00 -1.24 13.59
CA ALA A 153 -10.96 -2.30 12.58
C ALA A 153 -9.61 -2.33 11.85
N LEU A 154 -9.05 -1.16 11.49
CA LEU A 154 -7.75 -1.07 10.83
C LEU A 154 -6.62 -1.58 11.74
N VAL A 155 -6.61 -1.18 13.02
CA VAL A 155 -5.62 -1.67 14.00
C VAL A 155 -5.74 -3.18 14.19
N ARG A 156 -6.95 -3.70 14.25
CA ARG A 156 -7.17 -5.15 14.35
C ARG A 156 -6.66 -5.86 13.10
N ALA A 157 -7.00 -5.38 11.90
CA ALA A 157 -6.50 -5.95 10.66
C ALA A 157 -4.96 -5.93 10.63
N TYR A 158 -4.33 -4.80 10.99
CA TYR A 158 -2.88 -4.68 11.09
C TYR A 158 -2.24 -5.75 11.99
N LEU A 159 -2.81 -5.95 13.21
CA LEU A 159 -2.26 -6.90 14.16
C LEU A 159 -2.55 -8.36 13.79
N GLU A 160 -3.76 -8.66 13.30
CA GLU A 160 -4.18 -10.03 12.96
C GLU A 160 -3.52 -10.57 11.70
N THR A 161 -3.07 -9.70 10.79
CA THR A 161 -2.42 -10.08 9.51
C THR A 161 -0.91 -9.92 9.53
N ASP A 162 -0.32 -9.58 10.67
CA ASP A 162 1.11 -9.24 10.77
C ASP A 162 1.54 -8.20 9.72
N ALA A 163 0.71 -7.18 9.53
CA ALA A 163 1.05 -6.12 8.61
C ALA A 163 2.20 -5.26 9.15
N SER A 164 3.09 -4.81 8.28
CA SER A 164 4.13 -3.83 8.57
C SER A 164 3.65 -2.39 8.32
N LEU A 165 2.65 -2.25 7.45
CA LEU A 165 1.94 -1.01 7.14
C LEU A 165 0.47 -1.34 6.82
N ALA A 166 -0.44 -0.53 7.33
CA ALA A 166 -1.84 -0.46 6.86
C ALA A 166 -2.20 1.03 6.74
N GLU A 167 -2.38 1.51 5.51
CA GLU A 167 -2.62 2.91 5.19
C GLU A 167 -3.92 3.07 4.44
N ILE A 168 -4.69 4.09 4.79
CA ILE A 168 -5.88 4.53 4.07
C ILE A 168 -5.66 5.99 3.67
N ASN A 169 -5.50 6.24 2.38
CA ASN A 169 -5.25 7.57 1.85
C ASN A 169 -5.89 7.78 0.46
N PRO A 170 -7.06 8.43 0.42
CA PRO A 170 -7.74 9.09 1.52
C PRO A 170 -8.70 8.16 2.31
N LEU A 171 -8.83 8.46 3.60
CA LEU A 171 -9.99 8.10 4.40
C LEU A 171 -11.05 9.17 4.17
N MET A 172 -12.18 8.83 3.57
CA MET A 172 -13.15 9.83 3.20
C MET A 172 -14.33 9.91 4.17
N ILE A 173 -14.85 11.13 4.27
CA ILE A 173 -16.15 11.40 4.88
C ILE A 173 -17.11 11.78 3.77
N THR A 174 -18.24 11.09 3.66
CA THR A 174 -19.28 11.41 2.69
C THR A 174 -20.14 12.61 3.13
N ALA A 175 -20.94 13.13 2.22
CA ALA A 175 -21.88 14.20 2.54
C ALA A 175 -22.90 13.79 3.61
N GLU A 176 -23.25 12.50 3.69
CA GLU A 176 -24.15 11.89 4.65
C GLU A 176 -23.49 11.63 6.01
N GLY A 177 -22.16 11.82 6.10
CA GLY A 177 -21.37 11.60 7.32
C GLY A 177 -20.90 10.15 7.50
N ASP A 178 -20.92 9.34 6.44
CA ASP A 178 -20.29 8.03 6.45
C ASP A 178 -18.77 8.13 6.36
N VAL A 179 -18.10 7.11 6.89
CA VAL A 179 -16.63 7.05 6.95
C VAL A 179 -16.19 5.81 6.19
N LEU A 180 -15.47 6.01 5.09
CA LEU A 180 -15.10 4.94 4.16
C LEU A 180 -13.63 5.02 3.76
N ALA A 181 -13.00 3.87 3.54
CA ALA A 181 -11.70 3.79 2.92
C ALA A 181 -11.86 3.90 1.40
N LEU A 182 -11.35 4.96 0.79
CA LEU A 182 -11.40 5.13 -0.67
C LEU A 182 -10.28 4.38 -1.35
N ASP A 183 -9.09 4.39 -0.77
CA ASP A 183 -7.95 3.59 -1.19
C ASP A 183 -7.21 3.09 0.04
N ALA A 184 -6.75 1.84 -0.01
CA ALA A 184 -6.02 1.22 1.08
C ALA A 184 -4.78 0.51 0.55
N LYS A 185 -3.67 0.67 1.27
CA LYS A 185 -2.41 -0.03 1.02
C LYS A 185 -2.03 -0.81 2.26
N MET A 186 -1.74 -2.09 2.08
CA MET A 186 -1.23 -2.93 3.17
C MET A 186 0.06 -3.62 2.73
N ASN A 187 1.05 -3.60 3.60
CA ASN A 187 2.27 -4.39 3.47
C ASN A 187 2.31 -5.38 4.62
N PHE A 188 2.70 -6.60 4.35
CA PHE A 188 2.75 -7.68 5.33
C PHE A 188 4.20 -7.99 5.70
N ASP A 189 4.42 -8.60 6.85
CA ASP A 189 5.73 -9.13 7.22
C ASP A 189 5.95 -10.48 6.52
N ASP A 190 6.90 -10.53 5.60
CA ASP A 190 7.25 -11.76 4.87
C ASP A 190 7.61 -12.92 5.79
N ASN A 191 8.21 -12.63 6.96
CA ASN A 191 8.54 -13.64 7.95
C ASN A 191 7.31 -14.27 8.62
N ALA A 192 6.13 -13.64 8.51
CA ALA A 192 4.86 -14.13 9.06
C ALA A 192 3.97 -14.83 8.03
N LEU A 193 4.27 -14.71 6.73
CA LEU A 193 3.43 -15.23 5.64
C LEU A 193 3.19 -16.76 5.72
N PHE A 194 4.07 -17.52 6.38
CA PHE A 194 3.87 -18.97 6.59
C PHE A 194 2.56 -19.31 7.33
N ARG A 195 2.02 -18.37 8.11
CA ARG A 195 0.76 -18.50 8.85
C ARG A 195 -0.43 -17.77 8.21
N HIS A 196 -0.20 -17.04 7.11
CA HIS A 196 -1.20 -16.28 6.35
C HIS A 196 -1.31 -16.77 4.90
N ARG A 197 -1.74 -18.02 4.71
CA ARG A 197 -1.83 -18.63 3.37
C ARG A 197 -2.80 -17.90 2.45
N ASP A 198 -3.88 -17.38 2.99
CA ASP A 198 -4.86 -16.54 2.29
C ASP A 198 -4.23 -15.27 1.71
N ILE A 199 -3.29 -14.64 2.44
CA ILE A 199 -2.54 -13.48 1.95
C ILE A 199 -1.55 -13.90 0.85
N VAL A 200 -0.85 -15.01 1.03
CA VAL A 200 0.06 -15.54 0.00
C VAL A 200 -0.68 -15.84 -1.31
N GLU A 201 -1.91 -16.33 -1.25
CA GLU A 201 -2.75 -16.60 -2.44
C GLU A 201 -3.18 -15.32 -3.17
N MET A 202 -3.13 -14.16 -2.52
CA MET A 202 -3.42 -12.86 -3.16
C MET A 202 -2.24 -12.31 -3.96
N ARG A 203 -1.06 -12.92 -3.88
CA ARG A 203 0.15 -12.48 -4.58
C ARG A 203 -0.10 -12.46 -6.09
N ASP A 204 0.16 -11.32 -6.71
CA ASP A 204 0.03 -11.12 -8.16
C ASP A 204 1.43 -11.08 -8.79
N LEU A 205 1.89 -12.22 -9.29
CA LEU A 205 3.23 -12.36 -9.88
C LEU A 205 3.43 -11.49 -11.14
N ASP A 206 2.36 -11.09 -11.80
CA ASP A 206 2.41 -10.21 -12.97
C ASP A 206 2.76 -8.76 -12.61
N GLU A 207 2.62 -8.39 -11.35
CA GLU A 207 2.97 -7.05 -10.82
C GLU A 207 4.37 -7.00 -10.22
N GLU A 208 5.06 -8.13 -10.12
CA GLU A 208 6.41 -8.23 -9.56
C GLU A 208 7.50 -8.26 -10.64
N ASN A 209 8.74 -7.96 -10.27
CA ASN A 209 9.87 -8.11 -11.17
C ASN A 209 10.09 -9.59 -11.51
N PRO A 210 10.17 -9.98 -12.80
CA PRO A 210 10.30 -11.38 -13.18
C PRO A 210 11.56 -12.07 -12.60
N LEU A 211 12.66 -11.32 -12.39
CA LEU A 211 13.88 -11.86 -11.78
C LEU A 211 13.71 -12.12 -10.28
N GLU A 212 12.94 -11.26 -9.59
CA GLU A 212 12.61 -11.45 -8.17
C GLU A 212 11.66 -12.64 -7.99
N VAL A 213 10.67 -12.77 -8.90
CA VAL A 213 9.78 -13.95 -8.94
C VAL A 213 10.58 -15.23 -9.18
N GLU A 214 11.55 -15.23 -10.11
CA GLU A 214 12.38 -16.40 -10.37
C GLU A 214 13.22 -16.75 -9.16
N ALA A 215 13.93 -15.78 -8.56
CA ALA A 215 14.75 -15.97 -7.37
C ALA A 215 13.94 -16.50 -6.17
N SER A 216 12.69 -16.08 -6.02
CA SER A 216 11.83 -16.53 -4.93
C SER A 216 11.54 -18.03 -4.96
N LYS A 217 11.57 -18.68 -6.13
CA LYS A 217 11.39 -20.14 -6.27
C LYS A 217 12.51 -20.93 -5.59
N TYR A 218 13.68 -20.32 -5.45
CA TYR A 218 14.87 -20.91 -4.85
C TYR A 218 15.13 -20.39 -3.43
N ASN A 219 14.18 -19.64 -2.85
CA ASN A 219 14.32 -18.96 -1.56
C ASN A 219 15.53 -18.00 -1.49
N LEU A 220 15.85 -17.35 -2.61
CA LEU A 220 16.88 -16.33 -2.70
C LEU A 220 16.26 -14.95 -2.46
N ASN A 221 16.93 -14.12 -1.67
CA ASN A 221 16.57 -12.71 -1.49
C ASN A 221 17.24 -11.88 -2.59
N TYR A 222 16.53 -11.66 -3.67
CA TYR A 222 16.99 -10.88 -4.83
C TYR A 222 16.17 -9.59 -4.97
N ILE A 223 16.85 -8.47 -5.19
CA ILE A 223 16.24 -7.19 -5.57
C ILE A 223 17.05 -6.64 -6.76
N LYS A 224 16.36 -6.34 -7.86
CA LYS A 224 16.98 -5.70 -9.02
C LYS A 224 17.23 -4.22 -8.73
N LEU A 225 18.41 -3.75 -9.08
CA LEU A 225 18.80 -2.33 -9.05
C LEU A 225 19.28 -1.89 -10.45
N ASP A 226 19.54 -0.59 -10.62
CA ASP A 226 19.83 -0.01 -11.94
C ASP A 226 21.33 0.17 -12.23
N GLY A 227 22.20 -0.47 -11.44
CA GLY A 227 23.65 -0.35 -11.59
C GLY A 227 24.25 -1.34 -12.59
N GLU A 228 25.59 -1.34 -12.64
CA GLU A 228 26.40 -2.12 -13.58
C GLU A 228 27.13 -3.29 -12.92
N ILE A 229 27.31 -3.26 -11.58
CA ILE A 229 28.07 -4.28 -10.86
C ILE A 229 27.11 -5.20 -10.11
N GLY A 230 26.99 -6.45 -10.58
CA GLY A 230 26.27 -7.52 -9.89
C GLY A 230 27.02 -8.02 -8.68
N CYS A 231 26.29 -8.35 -7.60
CA CYS A 231 26.85 -8.97 -6.41
C CYS A 231 26.02 -10.18 -5.97
N MET A 232 26.70 -11.23 -5.52
CA MET A 232 26.14 -12.39 -4.87
C MET A 232 26.92 -12.62 -3.58
N VAL A 233 26.26 -12.61 -2.47
CA VAL A 233 26.93 -12.72 -1.15
C VAL A 233 26.13 -13.59 -0.19
N ASN A 234 26.77 -14.04 0.84
CA ASN A 234 26.18 -14.81 1.91
C ASN A 234 25.94 -13.90 3.12
N GLY A 235 24.69 -13.52 3.34
CA GLY A 235 24.25 -12.69 4.44
C GLY A 235 23.96 -11.25 4.03
N ALA A 236 22.77 -10.76 4.42
CA ALA A 236 22.25 -9.43 4.06
C ALA A 236 23.20 -8.28 4.48
N GLY A 237 23.86 -8.39 5.64
CA GLY A 237 24.84 -7.40 6.09
C GLY A 237 26.05 -7.28 5.18
N LEU A 238 26.54 -8.41 4.65
CA LEU A 238 27.64 -8.42 3.67
C LEU A 238 27.16 -7.87 2.32
N ALA A 239 25.93 -8.16 1.90
CA ALA A 239 25.34 -7.60 0.69
C ALA A 239 25.31 -6.08 0.76
N MET A 240 24.79 -5.52 1.85
CA MET A 240 24.73 -4.06 2.05
C MET A 240 26.13 -3.43 2.07
N ALA A 241 27.07 -4.00 2.81
CA ALA A 241 28.46 -3.51 2.84
C ALA A 241 29.13 -3.59 1.45
N THR A 242 28.87 -4.62 0.67
CA THR A 242 29.38 -4.76 -0.70
C THR A 242 28.80 -3.66 -1.60
N MET A 243 27.51 -3.39 -1.53
CA MET A 243 26.88 -2.30 -2.28
C MET A 243 27.44 -0.93 -1.89
N ASP A 244 27.70 -0.70 -0.59
CA ASP A 244 28.33 0.54 -0.12
C ASP A 244 29.74 0.73 -0.70
N ILE A 245 30.55 -0.33 -0.76
CA ILE A 245 31.89 -0.31 -1.37
C ILE A 245 31.81 -0.03 -2.88
N ILE A 246 30.84 -0.63 -3.60
CA ILE A 246 30.60 -0.34 -5.01
C ILE A 246 30.32 1.15 -5.20
N LYS A 247 29.42 1.74 -4.40
CA LYS A 247 29.09 3.17 -4.45
C LYS A 247 30.28 4.07 -4.10
N LEU A 248 31.01 3.75 -3.05
CA LEU A 248 32.23 4.48 -2.66
C LEU A 248 33.32 4.44 -3.73
N SER A 249 33.34 3.37 -4.56
CA SER A 249 34.27 3.22 -5.67
C SER A 249 33.81 3.95 -6.95
N GLY A 250 32.68 4.66 -6.91
CA GLY A 250 32.17 5.48 -8.01
C GLY A 250 31.34 4.71 -9.05
N SER A 251 30.85 3.52 -8.71
CA SER A 251 29.91 2.74 -9.55
C SER A 251 28.59 2.47 -8.82
N GLU A 252 27.63 1.85 -9.49
CA GLU A 252 26.34 1.53 -8.91
C GLU A 252 26.10 0.01 -8.88
N PRO A 253 25.49 -0.54 -7.79
CA PRO A 253 25.15 -1.95 -7.72
C PRO A 253 23.97 -2.26 -8.65
N ALA A 254 24.08 -3.39 -9.38
CA ALA A 254 23.03 -3.86 -10.28
C ALA A 254 21.96 -4.70 -9.57
N ASN A 255 22.26 -5.22 -8.39
CA ASN A 255 21.33 -6.02 -7.60
C ASN A 255 21.75 -6.08 -6.13
N PHE A 256 20.75 -6.39 -5.29
CA PHE A 256 20.97 -7.03 -3.99
C PHE A 256 20.73 -8.54 -4.15
N LEU A 257 21.66 -9.40 -3.72
CA LEU A 257 21.44 -10.84 -3.68
C LEU A 257 22.11 -11.44 -2.46
N ASP A 258 21.28 -11.97 -1.57
CA ASP A 258 21.69 -12.73 -0.40
C ASP A 258 21.25 -14.20 -0.58
N VAL A 259 22.22 -15.10 -0.66
CA VAL A 259 21.97 -16.54 -0.78
C VAL A 259 21.66 -17.21 0.56
N GLY A 260 21.69 -16.45 1.68
CA GLY A 260 21.39 -16.94 3.02
C GLY A 260 22.50 -17.73 3.69
N GLY A 261 22.54 -17.73 5.02
CA GLY A 261 23.58 -18.39 5.82
C GLY A 261 23.62 -19.92 5.74
N GLY A 262 22.58 -20.53 5.19
CA GLY A 262 22.44 -21.97 4.97
C GLY A 262 22.55 -22.41 3.50
N ALA A 263 23.12 -21.56 2.63
CA ALA A 263 23.21 -21.84 1.20
C ALA A 263 23.90 -23.18 0.92
N THR A 264 23.26 -23.98 0.06
CA THR A 264 23.82 -25.24 -0.49
C THR A 264 24.40 -24.99 -1.88
N GLN A 265 25.16 -25.95 -2.39
CA GLN A 265 25.64 -25.89 -3.78
C GLN A 265 24.49 -25.67 -4.75
N GLU A 266 23.37 -26.38 -4.59
CA GLU A 266 22.19 -26.28 -5.43
C GLU A 266 21.57 -24.87 -5.38
N THR A 267 21.51 -24.24 -4.20
CA THR A 267 20.99 -22.86 -4.04
C THR A 267 21.86 -21.83 -4.76
N VAL A 268 23.17 -22.05 -4.83
CA VAL A 268 24.12 -21.13 -5.47
C VAL A 268 24.21 -21.35 -6.98
N GLU A 269 23.93 -22.57 -7.46
CA GLU A 269 23.95 -22.92 -8.90
C GLU A 269 22.69 -22.43 -9.64
N ASN A 270 21.56 -22.25 -8.95
CA ASN A 270 20.30 -21.78 -9.52
C ASN A 270 20.23 -20.27 -9.54
#